data_578693ba02471643a178d817dbc271da
#
_entry.id   578693ba02471643a178d817dbc271da
#
_cell.length_a   1.000
_cell.length_b   1.000
_cell.length_c   1.000
_cell.angle_alpha   90.00
_cell.angle_beta   90.00
_cell.angle_gamma   90.00
#
_symmetry.space_group_name_H-M   'P 1'
#
loop_
_entity.id
_entity.type
_entity.pdbx_description
1 polymer ?
#
loop_
_entity_poly.entity_id
_entity_poly.type
_entity_poly.pdbx_seq_one_letter_code
_entity_poly.pdbx_strand_id
1 'polypeptide(L)'
;MLDNIEVLCHSSIRINKEKIIYIDPFKIDKNYNDADVIFITHDHYDHYSEEDIDKVIKEGTTFIIPEELLTKLLVKGYNKNDIITVEAGKQYITQGIKFKTIPAYNTNKAFHPKENEWVGYIIEIKGIRYYIAGDTDITEENKKVKCDVALVPVGGTYTMDFKEAARLINEIKPQIAVPTHYGDIVGTNQDATDFIRLLHPIIKGIILKK
;
A
#
# COMPACT_ATOMS: atom_id res chain seq x y z
N MET A 1 2.44 -10.34 14.37
CA MET A 1 2.73 -9.58 13.14
C MET A 1 1.71 -8.48 12.88
N LEU A 2 0.41 -8.77 12.99
CA LEU A 2 -0.64 -7.79 12.66
C LEU A 2 -1.06 -6.88 13.81
N ASP A 3 -0.50 -7.04 14.99
CA ASP A 3 -0.79 -6.17 16.13
C ASP A 3 -0.51 -4.72 15.74
N ASN A 4 -1.51 -3.86 15.91
CA ASN A 4 -1.46 -2.43 15.56
C ASN A 4 -1.31 -2.14 14.04
N ILE A 5 -1.84 -3.01 13.18
CA ILE A 5 -2.04 -2.77 11.75
C ILE A 5 -3.54 -2.74 11.48
N GLU A 6 -3.98 -1.69 10.81
CA GLU A 6 -5.38 -1.46 10.47
C GLU A 6 -5.50 -1.19 8.97
N VAL A 7 -6.47 -1.79 8.30
CA VAL A 7 -6.95 -1.33 7.00
C VAL A 7 -8.15 -0.44 7.29
N LEU A 8 -7.96 0.86 7.16
CA LEU A 8 -8.95 1.88 7.55
C LEU A 8 -10.10 1.92 6.55
N CYS A 9 -9.76 2.00 5.27
CA CYS A 9 -10.71 2.00 4.17
C CYS A 9 -9.96 1.66 2.88
N HIS A 10 -10.55 0.89 2.00
CA HIS A 10 -10.02 0.60 0.67
C HIS A 10 -8.56 0.11 0.71
N SER A 11 -7.60 0.93 0.29
CA SER A 11 -6.15 0.67 0.40
C SER A 11 -5.47 1.46 1.50
N SER A 12 -6.23 2.25 2.28
CA SER A 12 -5.67 3.06 3.36
C SER A 12 -5.25 2.19 4.55
N ILE A 13 -3.98 2.19 4.86
CA ILE A 13 -3.39 1.35 5.91
C ILE A 13 -2.73 2.23 6.97
N ARG A 14 -2.96 1.90 8.24
CA ARG A 14 -2.26 2.49 9.38
C ARG A 14 -1.47 1.44 10.11
N ILE A 15 -0.19 1.70 10.35
CA ILE A 15 0.71 0.87 11.15
C ILE A 15 1.17 1.68 12.34
N ASN A 16 0.73 1.29 13.56
CA ASN A 16 1.11 1.96 14.80
C ASN A 16 2.07 1.06 15.61
N LYS A 17 3.37 1.18 15.33
CA LYS A 17 4.42 0.42 16.01
C LYS A 17 5.46 1.37 16.62
N GLU A 18 6.74 1.29 16.22
CA GLU A 18 7.77 2.25 16.67
C GLU A 18 7.56 3.63 16.08
N LYS A 19 6.98 3.66 14.90
CA LYS A 19 6.52 4.85 14.17
C LYS A 19 5.07 4.66 13.79
N ILE A 20 4.35 5.76 13.67
CA ILE A 20 3.01 5.76 13.11
C ILE A 20 3.14 6.03 11.62
N ILE A 21 2.84 5.01 10.83
CA ILE A 21 2.98 5.01 9.37
C ILE A 21 1.57 4.94 8.77
N TYR A 22 1.30 5.83 7.83
CA TYR A 22 0.14 5.73 6.96
C TYR A 22 0.58 5.38 5.54
N ILE A 23 -0.18 4.55 4.88
CA ILE A 23 -0.05 4.25 3.47
C ILE A 23 -1.38 4.61 2.82
N ASP A 24 -1.33 5.45 1.78
CA ASP A 24 -2.48 5.88 0.98
C ASP A 24 -3.67 6.32 1.86
N PRO A 25 -3.53 7.37 2.72
CA PRO A 25 -4.60 7.80 3.60
C PRO A 25 -5.83 8.26 2.79
N PHE A 26 -6.95 7.57 2.99
CA PHE A 26 -8.20 7.78 2.27
C PHE A 26 -9.42 7.49 3.15
N LYS A 27 -10.46 8.35 3.09
CA LYS A 27 -11.67 8.27 3.91
C LYS A 27 -11.36 8.15 5.41
N ILE A 28 -10.44 8.96 5.88
CA ILE A 28 -10.07 9.03 7.29
C ILE A 28 -11.22 9.63 8.09
N ASP A 29 -11.68 8.92 9.11
CA ASP A 29 -12.90 9.22 9.87
C ASP A 29 -12.76 10.39 10.86
N LYS A 30 -11.54 10.72 11.28
CA LYS A 30 -11.23 11.77 12.24
C LYS A 30 -9.83 12.33 12.10
N ASN A 31 -9.56 13.45 12.73
CA ASN A 31 -8.21 14.02 12.80
C ASN A 31 -7.36 13.22 13.80
N TYR A 32 -6.37 12.50 13.27
CA TYR A 32 -5.38 11.77 14.09
C TYR A 32 -4.18 12.65 14.43
N ASN A 33 -3.69 13.44 13.47
CA ASN A 33 -2.52 14.33 13.61
C ASN A 33 -1.32 13.62 14.26
N ASP A 34 -1.03 12.39 13.86
CA ASP A 34 -0.06 11.52 14.52
C ASP A 34 0.94 10.86 13.57
N ALA A 35 0.83 11.07 12.25
CA ALA A 35 1.70 10.44 11.27
C ALA A 35 3.18 10.83 11.46
N ASP A 36 4.05 9.85 11.64
CA ASP A 36 5.49 10.04 11.52
C ASP A 36 5.94 9.96 10.05
N VAL A 37 5.35 9.05 9.30
CA VAL A 37 5.67 8.81 7.88
C VAL A 37 4.38 8.54 7.10
N ILE A 38 4.26 9.14 5.92
CA ILE A 38 3.18 8.87 4.96
C ILE A 38 3.82 8.32 3.69
N PHE A 39 3.43 7.12 3.29
CA PHE A 39 3.77 6.51 2.01
C PHE A 39 2.59 6.70 1.05
N ILE A 40 2.85 7.13 -0.17
CA ILE A 40 1.87 7.17 -1.25
C ILE A 40 2.34 6.26 -2.37
N THR A 41 1.47 5.39 -2.85
CA THR A 41 1.80 4.44 -3.92
C THR A 41 1.72 5.08 -5.30
N HIS A 42 0.72 5.94 -5.53
CA HIS A 42 0.46 6.59 -6.82
C HIS A 42 -0.55 7.75 -6.72
N ASP A 43 -0.81 8.44 -7.83
CA ASP A 43 -1.54 9.71 -7.91
C ASP A 43 -3.05 9.56 -8.18
N HIS A 44 -3.68 8.46 -7.87
CA HIS A 44 -5.14 8.38 -7.91
C HIS A 44 -5.77 8.94 -6.63
N TYR A 45 -6.98 9.51 -6.75
CA TYR A 45 -7.67 10.23 -5.66
C TYR A 45 -7.97 9.38 -4.42
N ASP A 46 -8.04 8.07 -4.56
CA ASP A 46 -8.28 7.09 -3.50
C ASP A 46 -6.97 6.57 -2.84
N HIS A 47 -5.82 7.09 -3.29
CA HIS A 47 -4.49 6.86 -2.72
C HIS A 47 -3.80 8.16 -2.33
N TYR A 48 -4.00 9.25 -3.10
CA TYR A 48 -3.54 10.59 -2.77
C TYR A 48 -4.73 11.52 -2.54
N SER A 49 -5.22 11.56 -1.30
CA SER A 49 -6.29 12.45 -0.85
C SER A 49 -5.72 13.55 0.04
N GLU A 50 -5.66 14.77 -0.48
CA GLU A 50 -5.15 15.92 0.29
C GLU A 50 -5.95 16.16 1.57
N GLU A 51 -7.28 16.02 1.51
CA GLU A 51 -8.16 16.16 2.67
C GLU A 51 -7.82 15.13 3.77
N ASP A 52 -7.54 13.88 3.39
CA ASP A 52 -7.24 12.82 4.35
C ASP A 52 -5.80 12.89 4.86
N ILE A 53 -4.87 13.35 4.02
CA ILE A 53 -3.50 13.69 4.45
C ILE A 53 -3.53 14.76 5.55
N ASP A 54 -4.34 15.82 5.38
CA ASP A 54 -4.48 16.90 6.36
C ASP A 54 -5.02 16.40 7.72
N LYS A 55 -5.78 15.27 7.75
CA LYS A 55 -6.28 14.66 8.99
C LYS A 55 -5.22 13.84 9.75
N VAL A 56 -4.19 13.37 9.09
CA VAL A 56 -3.19 12.49 9.71
C VAL A 56 -1.84 13.17 9.94
N ILE A 57 -1.51 14.22 9.17
CA ILE A 57 -0.23 14.91 9.24
C ILE A 57 -0.02 15.63 10.58
N LYS A 58 1.23 15.71 11.03
CA LYS A 58 1.72 16.56 12.11
C LYS A 58 3.01 17.26 11.71
N GLU A 59 3.53 18.14 12.54
CA GLU A 59 4.87 18.73 12.34
C GLU A 59 5.95 17.63 12.31
N GLY A 60 6.83 17.67 11.30
CA GLY A 60 7.91 16.70 11.11
C GLY A 60 7.49 15.38 10.46
N THR A 61 6.25 15.27 9.92
CA THR A 61 5.86 14.12 9.11
C THR A 61 6.70 14.05 7.84
N THR A 62 7.26 12.87 7.55
CA THR A 62 8.00 12.62 6.31
C THR A 62 7.09 11.97 5.27
N PHE A 63 7.10 12.51 4.05
CA PHE A 63 6.43 11.93 2.89
C PHE A 63 7.37 11.05 2.08
N ILE A 64 6.89 9.91 1.63
CA ILE A 64 7.58 9.00 0.70
C ILE A 64 6.64 8.77 -0.48
N ILE A 65 7.01 9.29 -1.64
CA ILE A 65 6.10 9.47 -2.77
C ILE A 65 6.79 9.17 -4.11
N PRO A 66 6.07 8.72 -5.15
CA PRO A 66 6.55 8.80 -6.53
C PRO A 66 6.87 10.24 -6.93
N GLU A 67 7.85 10.41 -7.84
CA GLU A 67 8.34 11.73 -8.26
C GLU A 67 7.24 12.65 -8.79
N GLU A 68 6.24 12.12 -9.48
CA GLU A 68 5.14 12.90 -10.06
C GLU A 68 4.33 13.69 -9.02
N LEU A 69 4.26 13.22 -7.78
CA LEU A 69 3.55 13.89 -6.68
C LEU A 69 4.32 15.05 -6.07
N LEU A 70 5.62 15.19 -6.34
CA LEU A 70 6.47 16.21 -5.72
C LEU A 70 5.90 17.62 -5.91
N THR A 71 5.54 17.97 -7.13
CA THR A 71 5.01 19.30 -7.43
C THR A 71 3.70 19.58 -6.69
N LYS A 72 2.81 18.60 -6.57
CA LYS A 72 1.54 18.73 -5.84
C LYS A 72 1.78 19.04 -4.35
N LEU A 73 2.68 18.29 -3.72
CA LEU A 73 3.00 18.52 -2.31
C LEU A 73 3.66 19.88 -2.08
N LEU A 74 4.55 20.32 -2.97
CA LEU A 74 5.20 21.64 -2.86
C LEU A 74 4.19 22.78 -3.03
N VAL A 75 3.26 22.67 -3.98
CA VAL A 75 2.17 23.65 -4.19
C VAL A 75 1.24 23.70 -2.98
N LYS A 76 0.98 22.58 -2.33
CA LYS A 76 0.20 22.51 -1.08
C LYS A 76 0.93 23.16 0.10
N GLY A 77 2.24 23.41 -0.02
CA GLY A 77 3.05 24.11 0.99
C GLY A 77 3.85 23.21 1.91
N TYR A 78 3.94 21.89 1.63
CA TYR A 78 4.82 21.00 2.40
C TYR A 78 6.29 21.31 2.14
N ASN A 79 7.11 21.17 3.19
CA ASN A 79 8.54 21.46 3.10
C ASN A 79 9.25 20.38 2.29
N LYS A 80 10.05 20.79 1.30
CA LYS A 80 10.83 19.86 0.46
C LYS A 80 11.75 18.93 1.27
N ASN A 81 12.25 19.37 2.42
CA ASN A 81 13.12 18.56 3.27
C ASN A 81 12.38 17.39 3.94
N ASP A 82 11.06 17.45 4.02
CA ASP A 82 10.20 16.41 4.58
C ASP A 82 9.67 15.46 3.50
N ILE A 83 10.07 15.65 2.23
CA ILE A 83 9.60 14.87 1.08
C ILE A 83 10.76 14.05 0.51
N ILE A 84 10.56 12.75 0.39
CA ILE A 84 11.47 11.80 -0.26
C ILE A 84 10.76 11.25 -1.49
N THR A 85 11.29 11.56 -2.66
CA THR A 85 10.80 10.94 -3.90
C THR A 85 11.48 9.59 -4.11
N VAL A 86 10.73 8.64 -4.66
CA VAL A 86 11.20 7.28 -4.87
C VAL A 86 11.05 6.84 -6.32
N GLU A 87 11.98 6.01 -6.76
CA GLU A 87 11.98 5.32 -8.04
C GLU A 87 11.59 3.85 -7.84
N ALA A 88 10.96 3.24 -8.83
CA ALA A 88 10.60 1.84 -8.81
C ALA A 88 11.83 0.90 -8.75
N GLY A 89 11.75 -0.16 -7.93
CA GLY A 89 12.80 -1.17 -7.81
C GLY A 89 14.01 -0.78 -6.96
N LYS A 90 13.97 0.34 -6.24
CA LYS A 90 15.08 0.83 -5.40
C LYS A 90 14.90 0.48 -3.92
N GLN A 91 15.97 0.69 -3.14
CA GLN A 91 15.98 0.51 -1.69
C GLN A 91 16.33 1.82 -1.00
N TYR A 92 15.67 2.07 0.12
CA TYR A 92 15.80 3.32 0.88
C TYR A 92 15.85 3.05 2.37
N ILE A 93 16.38 4.02 3.10
CA ILE A 93 16.32 4.08 4.57
C ILE A 93 15.95 5.52 4.95
N THR A 94 14.91 5.70 5.74
CA THR A 94 14.55 6.99 6.32
C THR A 94 13.99 6.81 7.73
N GLN A 95 14.32 7.71 8.65
CA GLN A 95 13.89 7.64 10.05
C GLN A 95 14.09 6.26 10.72
N GLY A 96 15.10 5.50 10.30
CA GLY A 96 15.36 4.13 10.78
C GLY A 96 14.50 3.05 10.12
N ILE A 97 13.57 3.42 9.23
CA ILE A 97 12.74 2.50 8.48
C ILE A 97 13.47 2.11 7.19
N LYS A 98 13.69 0.81 6.98
CA LYS A 98 14.19 0.26 5.72
C LYS A 98 12.99 -0.11 4.84
N PHE A 99 13.02 0.29 3.59
CA PHE A 99 11.99 -0.10 2.64
C PHE A 99 12.53 -0.26 1.23
N LYS A 100 11.78 -0.99 0.42
CA LYS A 100 12.05 -1.20 -1.01
C LYS A 100 10.78 -0.90 -1.79
N THR A 101 10.93 -0.25 -2.95
CA THR A 101 9.84 -0.05 -3.92
C THR A 101 9.76 -1.22 -4.89
N ILE A 102 8.55 -1.60 -5.24
CA ILE A 102 8.26 -2.62 -6.25
C ILE A 102 7.42 -1.95 -7.35
N PRO A 103 7.76 -2.06 -8.64
CA PRO A 103 6.91 -1.53 -9.70
C PRO A 103 5.48 -2.04 -9.58
N ALA A 104 4.51 -1.13 -9.62
CA ALA A 104 3.08 -1.44 -9.55
C ALA A 104 2.40 -0.93 -10.83
N TYR A 105 1.88 -1.84 -11.66
CA TYR A 105 1.28 -1.48 -12.94
C TYR A 105 0.31 -2.56 -13.44
N ASN A 106 -0.53 -2.18 -14.41
CA ASN A 106 -1.40 -3.11 -15.12
C ASN A 106 -0.68 -3.79 -16.30
N THR A 107 -0.98 -5.06 -16.52
CA THR A 107 -0.47 -5.84 -17.65
C THR A 107 -1.47 -5.97 -18.79
N ASN A 108 -2.77 -5.84 -18.49
CA ASN A 108 -3.86 -6.00 -19.46
C ASN A 108 -5.00 -4.99 -19.28
N LYS A 109 -4.78 -3.92 -18.51
CA LYS A 109 -5.70 -2.81 -18.26
C LYS A 109 -4.97 -1.49 -18.50
N ALA A 110 -5.69 -0.40 -18.69
CA ALA A 110 -5.10 0.91 -19.02
C ALA A 110 -5.02 1.89 -17.84
N PHE A 111 -5.43 1.48 -16.64
CA PHE A 111 -5.57 2.40 -15.50
C PHE A 111 -4.24 2.73 -14.82
N HIS A 112 -3.30 1.79 -14.81
CA HIS A 112 -1.99 1.92 -14.18
C HIS A 112 -0.89 1.58 -15.19
N PRO A 113 -0.59 2.50 -16.12
CA PRO A 113 0.45 2.26 -17.13
C PRO A 113 1.84 2.18 -16.47
N LYS A 114 2.69 1.30 -17.00
CA LYS A 114 4.04 1.06 -16.46
C LYS A 114 4.92 2.32 -16.52
N GLU A 115 4.66 3.17 -17.50
CA GLU A 115 5.38 4.42 -17.74
C GLU A 115 5.20 5.47 -16.64
N ASN A 116 4.18 5.33 -15.78
CA ASN A 116 3.96 6.21 -14.64
C ASN A 116 4.92 5.91 -13.48
N GLU A 117 5.66 4.79 -13.54
CA GLU A 117 6.63 4.38 -12.51
C GLU A 117 6.06 4.30 -11.09
N TRP A 118 4.77 4.03 -10.95
CA TRP A 118 4.08 3.85 -9.69
C TRP A 118 4.57 2.63 -8.93
N VAL A 119 4.41 2.63 -7.61
CA VAL A 119 5.09 1.67 -6.75
C VAL A 119 4.19 1.05 -5.68
N GLY A 120 4.45 -0.21 -5.38
CA GLY A 120 4.18 -0.79 -4.09
C GLY A 120 5.42 -0.73 -3.20
N TYR A 121 5.28 -1.07 -1.93
CA TYR A 121 6.35 -0.97 -0.94
C TYR A 121 6.57 -2.30 -0.21
N ILE A 122 7.82 -2.66 0.06
CA ILE A 122 8.17 -3.61 1.11
C ILE A 122 8.79 -2.81 2.25
N ILE A 123 8.10 -2.72 3.38
CA ILE A 123 8.52 -1.95 4.56
C ILE A 123 8.97 -2.94 5.64
N GLU A 124 10.18 -2.78 6.17
CA GLU A 124 10.71 -3.59 7.25
C GLU A 124 10.51 -2.89 8.61
N ILE A 125 9.74 -3.52 9.50
CA ILE A 125 9.48 -3.04 10.86
C ILE A 125 9.73 -4.18 11.84
N LYS A 126 10.68 -4.01 12.76
CA LYS A 126 11.06 -5.05 13.75
C LYS A 126 11.40 -6.40 13.10
N GLY A 127 12.08 -6.37 11.96
CA GLY A 127 12.47 -7.57 11.23
C GLY A 127 11.34 -8.29 10.49
N ILE A 128 10.12 -7.71 10.47
CA ILE A 128 8.99 -8.20 9.69
C ILE A 128 8.86 -7.35 8.43
N ARG A 129 8.77 -8.00 7.26
CA ARG A 129 8.63 -7.36 5.96
C ARG A 129 7.18 -7.35 5.53
N TYR A 130 6.63 -6.16 5.40
CA TYR A 130 5.26 -5.90 4.95
C TYR A 130 5.29 -5.49 3.49
N TYR A 131 4.70 -6.28 2.61
CA TYR A 131 4.48 -5.91 1.22
C TYR A 131 3.11 -5.26 1.07
N ILE A 132 3.08 -4.01 0.68
CA ILE A 132 1.89 -3.25 0.30
C ILE A 132 1.95 -3.10 -1.21
N ALA A 133 1.05 -3.76 -1.93
CA ALA A 133 1.18 -3.91 -3.37
C ALA A 133 0.91 -2.61 -4.14
N GLY A 134 0.10 -1.70 -3.60
CA GLY A 134 -0.51 -0.62 -4.37
C GLY A 134 -1.48 -1.18 -5.41
N ASP A 135 -1.82 -0.39 -6.40
CA ASP A 135 -2.69 -0.81 -7.49
C ASP A 135 -1.88 -1.46 -8.60
N THR A 136 -2.04 -2.77 -8.76
CA THR A 136 -1.22 -3.56 -9.67
C THR A 136 -1.94 -4.82 -10.16
N ASP A 137 -1.52 -5.32 -11.31
CA ASP A 137 -1.75 -6.69 -11.74
C ASP A 137 -0.59 -7.59 -11.29
N ILE A 138 -0.60 -8.88 -11.68
CA ILE A 138 0.55 -9.76 -11.50
C ILE A 138 1.63 -9.34 -12.49
N THR A 139 2.82 -8.98 -11.97
CA THR A 139 3.98 -8.55 -12.74
C THR A 139 5.17 -9.47 -12.50
N GLU A 140 6.17 -9.42 -13.39
CA GLU A 140 7.41 -10.20 -13.21
C GLU A 140 8.21 -9.73 -11.97
N GLU A 141 7.97 -8.50 -11.54
CA GLU A 141 8.62 -7.91 -10.37
C GLU A 141 7.94 -8.37 -9.06
N ASN A 142 6.59 -8.34 -9.00
CA ASN A 142 5.90 -8.69 -7.76
C ASN A 142 5.89 -10.20 -7.47
N LYS A 143 5.98 -11.07 -8.48
CA LYS A 143 6.23 -12.52 -8.29
C LYS A 143 7.52 -12.85 -7.53
N LYS A 144 8.50 -11.95 -7.55
CA LYS A 144 9.80 -12.13 -6.88
C LYS A 144 9.85 -11.55 -5.48
N VAL A 145 8.75 -10.98 -5.01
CA VAL A 145 8.66 -10.38 -3.66
C VAL A 145 8.89 -11.46 -2.60
N LYS A 146 9.67 -11.08 -1.58
CA LYS A 146 9.88 -11.87 -0.37
C LYS A 146 9.45 -11.03 0.82
N CYS A 147 8.34 -11.41 1.43
CA CYS A 147 7.73 -10.72 2.57
C CYS A 147 7.16 -11.71 3.57
N ASP A 148 6.87 -11.23 4.76
CA ASP A 148 6.25 -12.02 5.83
C ASP A 148 4.73 -11.79 5.87
N VAL A 149 4.31 -10.55 5.54
CA VAL A 149 2.91 -10.14 5.42
C VAL A 149 2.73 -9.47 4.07
N ALA A 150 1.70 -9.85 3.32
CA ALA A 150 1.33 -9.19 2.05
C ALA A 150 -0.07 -8.58 2.15
N LEU A 151 -0.20 -7.31 1.78
CA LEU A 151 -1.46 -6.58 1.63
C LEU A 151 -1.66 -6.30 0.14
N VAL A 152 -2.69 -6.88 -0.46
CA VAL A 152 -2.85 -6.89 -1.93
C VAL A 152 -4.28 -6.57 -2.35
N PRO A 153 -4.48 -5.85 -3.47
CA PRO A 153 -5.79 -5.55 -4.00
C PRO A 153 -6.49 -6.80 -4.49
N VAL A 154 -7.82 -6.88 -4.26
CA VAL A 154 -8.65 -8.02 -4.67
C VAL A 154 -9.95 -7.61 -5.39
N GLY A 155 -10.20 -6.31 -5.55
CA GLY A 155 -11.48 -5.78 -6.04
C GLY A 155 -11.69 -5.92 -7.55
N GLY A 156 -10.68 -6.29 -8.32
CA GLY A 156 -10.78 -6.38 -9.78
C GLY A 156 -10.90 -5.01 -10.46
N THR A 157 -11.45 -4.96 -11.65
CA THR A 157 -11.67 -3.79 -12.51
C THR A 157 -10.38 -3.01 -12.80
N TYR A 158 -9.79 -2.38 -11.81
CA TYR A 158 -8.59 -1.54 -11.92
C TYR A 158 -7.30 -2.29 -11.59
N THR A 159 -7.41 -3.33 -10.76
CA THR A 159 -6.30 -4.11 -10.20
C THR A 159 -6.54 -5.60 -10.39
N MET A 160 -5.76 -6.44 -9.72
CA MET A 160 -6.02 -7.87 -9.61
C MET A 160 -7.44 -8.12 -9.07
N ASP A 161 -8.14 -9.10 -9.64
CA ASP A 161 -9.29 -9.70 -8.99
C ASP A 161 -8.84 -10.67 -7.87
N PHE A 162 -9.80 -11.20 -7.10
CA PHE A 162 -9.49 -12.10 -5.98
C PHE A 162 -8.79 -13.39 -6.42
N LYS A 163 -9.00 -13.88 -7.65
CA LYS A 163 -8.33 -15.09 -8.19
C LYS A 163 -6.90 -14.78 -8.58
N GLU A 164 -6.68 -13.66 -9.25
CA GLU A 164 -5.34 -13.19 -9.62
C GLU A 164 -4.51 -12.90 -8.37
N ALA A 165 -5.07 -12.19 -7.39
CA ALA A 165 -4.41 -11.92 -6.12
C ALA A 165 -4.06 -13.21 -5.37
N ALA A 166 -4.96 -14.19 -5.30
CA ALA A 166 -4.68 -15.48 -4.67
C ALA A 166 -3.58 -16.25 -5.42
N ARG A 167 -3.54 -16.18 -6.75
CA ARG A 167 -2.47 -16.79 -7.56
C ARG A 167 -1.10 -16.18 -7.23
N LEU A 168 -1.01 -14.85 -7.17
CA LEU A 168 0.22 -14.15 -6.78
C LEU A 168 0.66 -14.55 -5.37
N ILE A 169 -0.26 -14.51 -4.41
CA ILE A 169 0.04 -14.83 -3.01
C ILE A 169 0.48 -16.29 -2.84
N ASN A 170 -0.13 -17.23 -3.56
CA ASN A 170 0.28 -18.63 -3.55
C ASN A 170 1.66 -18.86 -4.20
N GLU A 171 2.11 -17.96 -5.09
CA GLU A 171 3.46 -17.98 -5.68
C GLU A 171 4.51 -17.41 -4.71
N ILE A 172 4.28 -16.23 -4.13
CA ILE A 172 5.25 -15.57 -3.24
C ILE A 172 5.28 -16.12 -1.81
N LYS A 173 4.19 -16.79 -1.37
CA LYS A 173 4.06 -17.54 -0.11
C LYS A 173 4.44 -16.74 1.14
N PRO A 174 3.78 -15.60 1.43
CA PRO A 174 3.95 -14.92 2.72
C PRO A 174 3.36 -15.79 3.84
N GLN A 175 3.68 -15.48 5.10
CA GLN A 175 3.03 -16.13 6.24
C GLN A 175 1.58 -15.67 6.39
N ILE A 176 1.32 -14.38 6.11
CA ILE A 176 0.00 -13.77 6.23
C ILE A 176 -0.32 -13.00 4.94
N ALA A 177 -1.57 -13.12 4.49
CA ALA A 177 -2.12 -12.34 3.38
C ALA A 177 -3.37 -11.57 3.82
N VAL A 178 -3.45 -10.31 3.45
CA VAL A 178 -4.54 -9.38 3.79
C VAL A 178 -5.09 -8.79 2.50
N PRO A 179 -6.39 -8.97 2.20
CA PRO A 179 -7.01 -8.34 1.05
C PRO A 179 -7.24 -6.83 1.32
N THR A 180 -7.02 -6.00 0.30
CA THR A 180 -7.28 -4.56 0.26
C THR A 180 -8.04 -4.19 -1.01
N HIS A 181 -8.37 -2.92 -1.20
CA HIS A 181 -8.95 -2.36 -2.42
C HIS A 181 -10.24 -3.07 -2.85
N TYR A 182 -11.22 -3.20 -1.94
CA TYR A 182 -12.53 -3.81 -2.18
C TYR A 182 -13.62 -3.21 -1.29
N GLY A 183 -14.87 -3.37 -1.72
CA GLY A 183 -16.07 -3.09 -0.91
C GLY A 183 -16.38 -1.61 -0.66
N ASP A 184 -15.75 -0.69 -1.39
CA ASP A 184 -16.02 0.76 -1.33
C ASP A 184 -16.23 1.34 -2.74
N ILE A 185 -15.14 1.45 -3.51
CA ILE A 185 -15.15 1.99 -4.88
C ILE A 185 -15.38 0.85 -5.87
N VAL A 186 -14.77 -0.29 -5.63
CA VAL A 186 -14.76 -1.45 -6.52
C VAL A 186 -14.78 -2.74 -5.69
N GLY A 187 -15.21 -3.82 -6.31
CA GLY A 187 -15.31 -5.13 -5.65
C GLY A 187 -16.37 -5.17 -4.55
N THR A 188 -16.42 -6.27 -3.85
CA THR A 188 -17.37 -6.56 -2.77
C THR A 188 -16.66 -7.19 -1.58
N ASN A 189 -17.31 -7.25 -0.42
CA ASN A 189 -16.79 -7.97 0.74
C ASN A 189 -16.66 -9.48 0.48
N GLN A 190 -17.40 -10.02 -0.51
CA GLN A 190 -17.31 -11.40 -0.92
C GLN A 190 -15.96 -11.71 -1.58
N ASP A 191 -15.39 -10.75 -2.35
CA ASP A 191 -14.09 -10.92 -3.01
C ASP A 191 -12.98 -11.20 -1.99
N ALA A 192 -13.00 -10.50 -0.85
CA ALA A 192 -12.04 -10.76 0.23
C ALA A 192 -12.18 -12.15 0.83
N THR A 193 -13.43 -12.64 0.99
CA THR A 193 -13.70 -13.98 1.52
C THR A 193 -13.27 -15.05 0.50
N ASP A 194 -13.56 -14.84 -0.77
CA ASP A 194 -13.21 -15.77 -1.85
C ASP A 194 -11.71 -15.79 -2.10
N PHE A 195 -11.02 -14.65 -1.98
CA PHE A 195 -9.56 -14.59 -1.96
C PHE A 195 -8.97 -15.52 -0.90
N ILE A 196 -9.43 -15.40 0.36
CA ILE A 196 -8.91 -16.25 1.46
C ILE A 196 -9.14 -17.73 1.19
N ARG A 197 -10.29 -18.11 0.63
CA ARG A 197 -10.61 -19.51 0.32
C ARG A 197 -9.68 -20.13 -0.72
N LEU A 198 -9.07 -19.33 -1.58
CA LEU A 198 -8.16 -19.77 -2.63
C LEU A 198 -6.69 -19.82 -2.19
N LEU A 199 -6.37 -19.38 -0.98
CA LEU A 199 -5.00 -19.41 -0.47
C LEU A 199 -4.57 -20.84 -0.13
N HIS A 200 -3.29 -21.13 -0.38
CA HIS A 200 -2.68 -22.37 0.06
C HIS A 200 -2.74 -22.48 1.60
N PRO A 201 -3.03 -23.65 2.18
CA PRO A 201 -3.23 -23.83 3.63
C PRO A 201 -2.11 -23.36 4.54
N ILE A 202 -0.88 -23.21 4.03
CA ILE A 202 0.26 -22.68 4.80
C ILE A 202 0.19 -21.15 4.97
N ILE A 203 -0.66 -20.45 4.22
CA ILE A 203 -0.77 -19.01 4.23
C ILE A 203 -2.01 -18.62 5.04
N LYS A 204 -1.82 -17.82 6.07
CA LYS A 204 -2.94 -17.34 6.88
C LYS A 204 -3.60 -16.11 6.22
N GLY A 205 -4.81 -16.28 5.66
CA GLY A 205 -5.63 -15.17 5.17
C GLY A 205 -6.34 -14.46 6.32
N ILE A 206 -6.29 -13.12 6.37
CA ILE A 206 -6.92 -12.32 7.43
C ILE A 206 -7.57 -11.09 6.83
N ILE A 207 -8.84 -10.84 7.12
CA ILE A 207 -9.55 -9.61 6.80
C ILE A 207 -9.33 -8.63 7.96
N LEU A 208 -8.72 -7.47 7.69
CA LEU A 208 -8.45 -6.40 8.66
C LEU A 208 -9.39 -5.20 8.50
N LYS A 209 -10.08 -5.08 7.36
CA LYS A 209 -11.02 -3.99 7.12
C LYS A 209 -12.17 -4.06 8.11
N LYS A 210 -12.45 -2.93 8.77
CA LYS A 210 -13.57 -2.78 9.72
C LYS A 210 -14.90 -2.56 8.99
#